data_901335a3c19f3824efcb72e7b4e136ba
#
_entry.id   901335a3c19f3824efcb72e7b4e136ba
#
_cell.length_a   1.000
_cell.length_b   1.000
_cell.length_c   1.000
_cell.angle_alpha   90.00
_cell.angle_beta   90.00
_cell.angle_gamma   90.00
#
_symmetry.space_group_name_H-M   'P 1'
#
loop_
_entity.id
_entity.type
_entity.pdbx_description
1 polymer ?
#
loop_
_entity_poly.entity_id
_entity_poly.type
_entity_poly.pdbx_seq_one_letter_code
_entity_poly.pdbx_strand_id
1 'polypeptide(L)'
;MLVPLVLAAVAAAAQVPTASTACGPWVVGMTDNGFTVVWMSTERSIGWVETAPDDGTSFYAEERPRYYEDLLGRHVVSTLHSVRIEGLKPGTAYRYRIYQQGVDDSGAIPVLGRTTASNVYSREPYRVRTFDTAADKCRFTVVNDIHGRDSILRALTADATKREVDFVAFNGDMSSLMSSMEQLQKDYLGRSVELFATDTPIVVVRGNHETRGAASVEFMNLFPTTTGKPYYMFREGPAAFLVLDCGEDKPDSDIEYGGLAAYDAHREREAEWLRQTLQSDEFRSAAVRIVFLHVPPESDGWHGSREIMRLFVPLLNEAGVDVMLSGHLHLYDFIERGERGNDFPILVNSNNDRLDVEVTRSRIAIDVVDAAGKVIHRHEVSVQR
;
A
#
# COMPACT_ATOMS: atom_id res chain seq x y z
N MET A 1 54.46 15.95 49.63
CA MET A 1 52.97 16.00 49.69
C MET A 1 52.43 15.96 48.28
N LEU A 2 51.91 14.82 47.89
CA LEU A 2 51.22 14.66 46.62
C LEU A 2 49.69 14.87 46.84
N VAL A 3 49.17 15.92 46.20
CA VAL A 3 47.67 16.15 46.19
C VAL A 3 47.06 15.30 45.10
N PRO A 4 46.08 14.44 45.37
CA PRO A 4 45.39 13.67 44.34
C PRO A 4 44.44 14.60 43.59
N LEU A 5 44.61 14.66 42.26
CA LEU A 5 43.70 15.33 41.35
C LEU A 5 42.44 14.41 41.22
N VAL A 6 41.33 14.82 41.83
CA VAL A 6 40.06 14.17 41.62
C VAL A 6 39.48 14.71 40.32
N LEU A 7 39.58 13.95 39.24
CA LEU A 7 38.79 14.21 38.03
C LEU A 7 37.32 13.89 38.33
N ALA A 8 36.51 14.91 38.53
CA ALA A 8 35.08 14.79 38.49
C ALA A 8 34.62 14.56 37.03
N ALA A 9 34.27 13.33 36.69
CA ALA A 9 33.59 13.06 35.45
C ALA A 9 32.19 13.67 35.56
N VAL A 10 31.97 14.79 34.88
CA VAL A 10 30.62 15.32 34.65
C VAL A 10 29.93 14.34 33.69
N ALA A 11 29.10 13.46 34.23
CA ALA A 11 28.21 12.68 33.44
C ALA A 11 27.25 13.68 32.74
N ALA A 12 27.40 13.86 31.43
CA ALA A 12 26.40 14.53 30.63
C ALA A 12 25.10 13.76 30.83
N ALA A 13 24.11 14.41 31.41
CA ALA A 13 22.78 13.81 31.50
C ALA A 13 22.34 13.44 30.08
N ALA A 14 22.19 12.15 29.79
CA ALA A 14 21.70 11.69 28.50
C ALA A 14 20.36 12.37 28.25
N GLN A 15 20.28 13.09 27.16
CA GLN A 15 19.05 13.80 26.79
C GLN A 15 18.02 12.72 26.42
N VAL A 16 16.95 12.64 27.19
CA VAL A 16 15.89 11.65 26.99
C VAL A 16 15.28 11.86 25.61
N PRO A 17 15.30 10.86 24.71
CA PRO A 17 14.82 11.04 23.34
C PRO A 17 13.33 11.36 23.33
N THR A 18 12.94 12.37 22.55
CA THR A 18 11.52 12.74 22.33
C THR A 18 11.21 12.53 20.87
N ALA A 19 10.46 11.47 20.57
CA ALA A 19 10.00 11.19 19.22
C ALA A 19 8.64 11.89 18.97
N SER A 20 8.46 12.42 17.76
CA SER A 20 7.18 12.92 17.26
C SER A 20 6.92 12.33 15.87
N THR A 21 5.68 12.40 15.40
CA THR A 21 5.34 11.92 14.05
C THR A 21 5.94 12.85 13.01
N ALA A 22 6.77 12.30 12.12
CA ALA A 22 7.36 13.00 10.99
C ALA A 22 6.45 12.93 9.76
N CYS A 23 5.87 11.75 9.48
CA CYS A 23 4.90 11.54 8.40
C CYS A 23 3.95 10.40 8.77
N GLY A 24 2.70 10.50 8.38
CA GLY A 24 1.70 9.47 8.61
C GLY A 24 0.62 9.86 9.64
N PRO A 25 -0.22 8.93 10.04
CA PRO A 25 -0.22 7.53 9.58
C PRO A 25 -0.82 7.35 8.17
N TRP A 26 -0.51 6.22 7.56
CA TRP A 26 -1.26 5.70 6.42
C TRP A 26 -1.65 4.24 6.67
N VAL A 27 -2.79 3.84 6.10
CA VAL A 27 -3.38 2.52 6.28
C VAL A 27 -3.12 1.67 5.04
N VAL A 28 -2.62 0.45 5.25
CA VAL A 28 -2.35 -0.54 4.19
C VAL A 28 -2.74 -1.94 4.66
N GLY A 29 -2.64 -2.95 3.77
CA GLY A 29 -2.88 -4.35 4.13
C GLY A 29 -4.25 -4.58 4.75
N MET A 30 -5.28 -3.84 4.30
CA MET A 30 -6.65 -3.98 4.76
C MET A 30 -7.21 -5.35 4.40
N THR A 31 -7.90 -5.95 5.35
CA THR A 31 -8.66 -7.20 5.20
C THR A 31 -10.01 -7.04 5.90
N ASP A 32 -10.82 -8.09 5.88
CA ASP A 32 -12.09 -8.15 6.62
C ASP A 32 -11.92 -8.26 8.14
N ASN A 33 -10.73 -8.64 8.62
CA ASN A 33 -10.46 -8.83 10.04
C ASN A 33 -9.33 -7.96 10.60
N GLY A 34 -8.76 -7.05 9.79
CA GLY A 34 -7.67 -6.20 10.27
C GLY A 34 -7.06 -5.29 9.21
N PHE A 35 -6.10 -4.48 9.65
CA PHE A 35 -5.35 -3.55 8.81
C PHE A 35 -3.99 -3.24 9.43
N THR A 36 -3.09 -2.67 8.66
CA THR A 36 -1.79 -2.21 9.13
C THR A 36 -1.73 -0.69 9.10
N VAL A 37 -1.25 -0.10 10.19
CA VAL A 37 -0.99 1.34 10.31
C VAL A 37 0.52 1.56 10.23
N VAL A 38 0.93 2.42 9.30
CA VAL A 38 2.35 2.74 9.08
C VAL A 38 2.56 4.24 9.30
N TRP A 39 3.65 4.63 9.97
CA TRP A 39 4.05 6.02 10.13
C TRP A 39 5.55 6.15 10.37
N MET A 40 6.08 7.34 10.15
CA MET A 40 7.46 7.70 10.44
C MET A 40 7.53 8.58 11.68
N SER A 41 8.53 8.36 12.53
CA SER A 41 8.87 9.21 13.67
C SER A 41 10.16 9.99 13.43
N THR A 42 10.31 11.12 14.14
CA THR A 42 11.52 11.97 14.06
C THR A 42 12.75 11.32 14.69
N GLU A 43 12.54 10.42 15.63
CA GLU A 43 13.59 9.74 16.38
C GLU A 43 13.24 8.27 16.55
N ARG A 44 14.25 7.44 16.82
CA ARG A 44 14.05 6.02 17.15
C ARG A 44 13.10 5.88 18.33
N SER A 45 12.06 5.10 18.16
CA SER A 45 10.99 4.93 19.16
C SER A 45 10.37 3.54 19.11
N ILE A 46 9.70 3.14 20.17
CA ILE A 46 8.63 2.14 20.11
C ILE A 46 7.34 2.83 19.70
N GLY A 47 6.63 2.20 18.75
CA GLY A 47 5.33 2.68 18.29
C GLY A 47 4.22 1.70 18.66
N TRP A 48 3.00 2.20 18.91
CA TRP A 48 1.82 1.37 19.04
C TRP A 48 0.55 2.07 18.57
N VAL A 49 -0.45 1.27 18.28
CA VAL A 49 -1.79 1.74 17.90
C VAL A 49 -2.78 1.33 18.97
N GLU A 50 -3.68 2.24 19.33
CA GLU A 50 -4.87 1.93 20.12
C GLU A 50 -6.11 2.02 19.23
N THR A 51 -7.07 1.11 19.41
CA THR A 51 -8.30 1.06 18.60
C THR A 51 -9.55 1.10 19.48
N ALA A 52 -10.62 1.65 18.94
CA ALA A 52 -11.95 1.68 19.54
C ALA A 52 -13.02 1.44 18.47
N PRO A 53 -14.19 0.86 18.79
CA PRO A 53 -15.33 0.88 17.88
C PRO A 53 -15.73 2.32 17.54
N ASP A 54 -16.26 2.55 16.33
CA ASP A 54 -16.86 3.84 15.96
C ASP A 54 -18.37 3.81 16.26
N ASP A 55 -18.72 3.81 17.55
CA ASP A 55 -20.04 3.62 18.09
C ASP A 55 -20.63 4.88 18.78
N GLY A 56 -19.95 6.02 18.61
CA GLY A 56 -20.34 7.28 19.22
C GLY A 56 -19.91 7.46 20.68
N THR A 57 -19.33 6.46 21.32
CA THR A 57 -18.77 6.60 22.68
C THR A 57 -17.47 7.38 22.67
N SER A 58 -17.03 7.90 23.85
CA SER A 58 -15.70 8.48 23.96
C SER A 58 -14.62 7.45 23.61
N PHE A 59 -13.56 7.87 22.89
CA PHE A 59 -12.44 6.97 22.58
C PHE A 59 -11.85 6.33 23.85
N TYR A 60 -11.79 7.06 24.95
CA TYR A 60 -11.26 6.59 26.25
C TYR A 60 -12.35 6.24 27.26
N ALA A 61 -13.57 5.91 26.82
CA ALA A 61 -14.61 5.41 27.73
C ALA A 61 -14.18 4.11 28.45
N GLU A 62 -13.29 3.37 27.80
CA GLU A 62 -12.72 2.12 28.31
C GLU A 62 -11.21 2.09 28.03
N GLU A 63 -10.47 1.20 28.71
CA GLU A 63 -9.10 0.89 28.34
C GLU A 63 -9.07 0.28 26.93
N ARG A 64 -8.18 0.80 26.06
CA ARG A 64 -8.09 0.37 24.68
C ARG A 64 -7.00 -0.68 24.48
N PRO A 65 -7.24 -1.69 23.64
CA PRO A 65 -6.19 -2.64 23.29
C PRO A 65 -5.04 -1.89 22.58
N ARG A 66 -3.80 -2.29 22.90
CA ARG A 66 -2.58 -1.78 22.31
C ARG A 66 -1.98 -2.81 21.39
N TYR A 67 -1.69 -2.41 20.19
CA TYR A 67 -1.03 -3.24 19.18
C TYR A 67 0.37 -2.69 18.94
N TYR A 68 1.37 -3.56 18.99
CA TYR A 68 2.77 -3.25 18.79
C TYR A 68 3.33 -4.00 17.60
N GLU A 69 4.42 -3.48 17.04
CA GLU A 69 5.26 -4.26 16.16
C GLU A 69 6.28 -5.01 17.01
N ASP A 70 6.25 -6.34 16.95
CA ASP A 70 7.11 -7.22 17.72
C ASP A 70 8.00 -8.07 16.81
N LEU A 71 9.27 -8.14 17.14
CA LEU A 71 10.22 -8.99 16.47
C LEU A 71 11.02 -9.80 17.49
N LEU A 72 11.01 -11.13 17.35
CA LEU A 72 11.71 -12.07 18.24
C LEU A 72 11.40 -11.86 19.73
N GLY A 73 10.15 -11.48 20.05
CA GLY A 73 9.69 -11.27 21.43
C GLY A 73 10.10 -9.91 22.04
N ARG A 74 10.47 -8.95 21.20
CA ARG A 74 10.81 -7.58 21.60
C ARG A 74 10.04 -6.59 20.74
N HIS A 75 9.57 -5.50 21.33
CA HIS A 75 9.04 -4.37 20.57
C HIS A 75 10.12 -3.77 19.68
N VAL A 76 9.75 -3.50 18.42
CA VAL A 76 10.67 -2.91 17.44
C VAL A 76 10.95 -1.46 17.79
N VAL A 77 12.24 -1.08 17.80
CA VAL A 77 12.71 0.29 17.98
C VAL A 77 13.19 0.82 16.63
N SER A 78 12.40 1.68 16.02
CA SER A 78 12.64 2.18 14.66
C SER A 78 12.22 3.65 14.52
N THR A 79 12.53 4.24 13.38
CA THR A 79 11.92 5.50 12.89
C THR A 79 10.79 5.25 11.91
N LEU A 80 10.67 4.03 11.36
CA LEU A 80 9.52 3.59 10.58
C LEU A 80 8.78 2.54 11.42
N HIS A 81 7.50 2.75 11.64
CA HIS A 81 6.62 1.89 12.42
C HIS A 81 5.59 1.25 11.51
N SER A 82 5.37 -0.04 11.68
CA SER A 82 4.40 -0.84 10.93
C SER A 82 3.65 -1.75 11.90
N VAL A 83 2.46 -1.34 12.32
CA VAL A 83 1.69 -2.04 13.35
C VAL A 83 0.48 -2.72 12.74
N ARG A 84 0.46 -4.05 12.78
CA ARG A 84 -0.68 -4.86 12.36
C ARG A 84 -1.73 -4.94 13.45
N ILE A 85 -2.98 -4.67 13.09
CA ILE A 85 -4.18 -4.81 13.94
C ILE A 85 -4.99 -5.98 13.37
N GLU A 86 -5.36 -6.93 14.23
CA GLU A 86 -6.13 -8.12 13.84
C GLU A 86 -7.26 -8.41 14.84
N GLY A 87 -8.13 -9.36 14.50
CA GLY A 87 -9.25 -9.75 15.33
C GLY A 87 -10.44 -8.79 15.25
N LEU A 88 -10.52 -7.98 14.22
CA LEU A 88 -11.60 -7.05 13.96
C LEU A 88 -12.77 -7.75 13.26
N LYS A 89 -13.93 -7.09 13.24
CA LYS A 89 -15.13 -7.59 12.56
C LYS A 89 -15.17 -7.06 11.12
N PRO A 90 -15.64 -7.86 10.15
CA PRO A 90 -15.86 -7.43 8.78
C PRO A 90 -16.81 -6.22 8.69
N GLY A 91 -16.60 -5.37 7.69
CA GLY A 91 -17.47 -4.26 7.35
C GLY A 91 -17.71 -3.25 8.48
N THR A 92 -16.81 -3.18 9.46
CA THR A 92 -17.02 -2.44 10.70
C THR A 92 -16.11 -1.22 10.77
N ALA A 93 -16.68 -0.08 11.16
CA ALA A 93 -15.93 1.15 11.37
C ALA A 93 -15.23 1.13 12.73
N TYR A 94 -13.97 1.50 12.71
CA TYR A 94 -13.12 1.64 13.89
C TYR A 94 -12.48 3.03 13.92
N ARG A 95 -12.22 3.50 15.12
CA ARG A 95 -11.38 4.67 15.39
C ARG A 95 -10.03 4.18 15.88
N TYR A 96 -8.95 4.87 15.53
CA TYR A 96 -7.62 4.53 16.02
C TYR A 96 -6.77 5.77 16.32
N ARG A 97 -5.72 5.58 17.14
CA ARG A 97 -4.70 6.57 17.45
C ARG A 97 -3.34 5.91 17.43
N ILE A 98 -2.34 6.64 16.98
CA ILE A 98 -0.94 6.23 17.05
C ILE A 98 -0.25 6.89 18.22
N TYR A 99 0.65 6.15 18.83
CA TYR A 99 1.51 6.58 19.94
C TYR A 99 2.94 6.17 19.65
N GLN A 100 3.88 6.92 20.21
CA GLN A 100 5.29 6.58 20.14
C GLN A 100 6.02 7.06 21.37
N GLN A 101 7.06 6.34 21.76
CA GLN A 101 7.93 6.66 22.88
C GLN A 101 9.37 6.54 22.43
N GLY A 102 10.12 7.65 22.48
CA GLY A 102 11.52 7.67 22.10
C GLY A 102 12.34 6.68 22.94
N VAL A 103 13.29 6.01 22.31
CA VAL A 103 14.15 5.01 22.95
C VAL A 103 15.60 5.26 22.57
N ASP A 104 16.48 5.39 23.57
CA ASP A 104 17.92 5.21 23.42
C ASP A 104 18.26 3.77 23.86
N ASP A 105 18.54 2.91 22.89
CA ASP A 105 18.94 1.52 23.08
C ASP A 105 20.43 1.27 22.77
N SER A 106 21.24 2.33 22.77
CA SER A 106 22.69 2.24 22.55
C SER A 106 23.45 1.58 23.72
N GLY A 107 22.88 1.59 24.93
CA GLY A 107 23.42 0.99 26.12
C GLY A 107 22.86 -0.42 26.43
N ALA A 108 23.39 -1.07 27.47
CA ALA A 108 22.91 -2.37 27.93
C ALA A 108 21.46 -2.31 28.47
N ILE A 109 21.04 -1.16 28.97
CA ILE A 109 19.71 -0.90 29.48
C ILE A 109 19.11 0.24 28.65
N PRO A 110 18.00 0.01 27.95
CA PRO A 110 17.35 1.07 27.18
C PRO A 110 16.84 2.20 28.07
N VAL A 111 16.98 3.43 27.60
CA VAL A 111 16.43 4.63 28.24
C VAL A 111 15.20 5.08 27.46
N LEU A 112 14.04 5.12 28.16
CA LEU A 112 12.77 5.50 27.57
C LEU A 112 12.52 7.00 27.74
N GLY A 113 12.09 7.62 26.66
CA GLY A 113 11.67 9.02 26.61
C GLY A 113 10.20 9.25 26.96
N ARG A 114 9.73 10.42 26.61
CA ARG A 114 8.30 10.76 26.75
C ARG A 114 7.46 10.04 25.69
N THR A 115 6.28 9.58 26.11
CA THR A 115 5.25 9.16 25.16
C THR A 115 4.65 10.38 24.46
N THR A 116 4.56 10.31 23.15
CA THR A 116 3.85 11.28 22.32
C THR A 116 2.74 10.59 21.53
N ALA A 117 1.72 11.35 21.19
CA ALA A 117 0.59 10.88 20.39
C ALA A 117 0.17 12.00 19.44
N SER A 118 -0.65 11.68 18.45
CA SER A 118 -1.46 12.72 17.79
C SER A 118 -2.23 13.47 18.87
N ASN A 119 -2.38 14.79 18.73
CA ASN A 119 -2.99 15.63 19.77
C ASN A 119 -4.37 15.10 20.18
N VAL A 120 -4.40 14.38 21.30
CA VAL A 120 -5.61 13.69 21.81
C VAL A 120 -6.71 14.64 22.30
N TYR A 121 -6.38 15.91 22.53
CA TYR A 121 -7.32 16.91 23.05
C TYR A 121 -7.97 17.75 21.96
N SER A 122 -7.33 17.93 20.82
CA SER A 122 -7.80 18.80 19.73
C SER A 122 -7.97 18.09 18.40
N ARG A 123 -7.61 16.81 18.31
CA ARG A 123 -7.83 15.99 17.11
C ARG A 123 -8.75 14.82 17.43
N GLU A 124 -9.77 14.66 16.59
CA GLU A 124 -10.53 13.42 16.55
C GLU A 124 -9.60 12.24 16.24
N PRO A 125 -9.91 11.03 16.74
CA PRO A 125 -9.25 9.82 16.29
C PRO A 125 -9.39 9.65 14.77
N TYR A 126 -8.41 9.03 14.15
CA TYR A 126 -8.54 8.57 12.77
C TYR A 126 -9.63 7.50 12.69
N ARG A 127 -10.25 7.37 11.52
CA ARG A 127 -11.32 6.40 11.26
C ARG A 127 -10.93 5.50 10.12
N VAL A 128 -11.34 4.24 10.19
CA VAL A 128 -11.11 3.27 9.14
C VAL A 128 -12.22 2.23 9.19
N ARG A 129 -12.55 1.65 8.04
CA ARG A 129 -13.51 0.55 7.94
C ARG A 129 -12.80 -0.68 7.39
N THR A 130 -12.99 -1.83 8.06
CA THR A 130 -12.53 -3.13 7.56
C THR A 130 -13.29 -3.53 6.30
N PHE A 131 -12.66 -4.27 5.42
CA PHE A 131 -13.31 -4.84 4.24
C PHE A 131 -14.49 -5.76 4.63
N ASP A 132 -15.43 -5.93 3.69
CA ASP A 132 -16.61 -6.76 3.89
C ASP A 132 -16.86 -7.65 2.67
N THR A 133 -16.42 -8.89 2.75
CA THR A 133 -16.60 -9.87 1.67
C THR A 133 -18.08 -10.25 1.41
N ALA A 134 -18.99 -9.86 2.31
CA ALA A 134 -20.43 -10.06 2.17
C ALA A 134 -21.14 -8.86 1.52
N ALA A 135 -20.47 -7.73 1.35
CA ALA A 135 -21.05 -6.56 0.71
C ALA A 135 -21.43 -6.85 -0.76
N ASP A 136 -22.53 -6.25 -1.22
CA ASP A 136 -23.01 -6.45 -2.60
C ASP A 136 -22.22 -5.67 -3.65
N LYS A 137 -21.41 -4.72 -3.21
CA LYS A 137 -20.59 -3.88 -4.07
C LYS A 137 -19.33 -3.40 -3.36
N CYS A 138 -18.33 -3.04 -4.16
CA CYS A 138 -17.21 -2.23 -3.69
C CYS A 138 -16.91 -1.08 -4.66
N ARG A 139 -16.27 -0.03 -4.16
CA ARG A 139 -15.86 1.15 -4.93
C ARG A 139 -14.41 1.48 -4.63
N PHE A 140 -13.64 1.76 -5.66
CA PHE A 140 -12.25 2.16 -5.47
C PHE A 140 -11.80 3.13 -6.56
N THR A 141 -10.69 3.81 -6.26
CA THR A 141 -10.01 4.69 -7.22
C THR A 141 -8.64 4.13 -7.53
N VAL A 142 -8.22 4.23 -8.78
CA VAL A 142 -6.85 3.86 -9.22
C VAL A 142 -6.13 5.08 -9.74
N VAL A 143 -4.90 5.29 -9.28
CA VAL A 143 -3.94 6.26 -9.82
C VAL A 143 -2.59 5.57 -10.03
N ASN A 144 -1.83 6.00 -11.02
CA ASN A 144 -0.55 5.41 -11.41
C ASN A 144 0.36 6.48 -12.00
N ASP A 145 1.66 6.16 -12.12
CA ASP A 145 2.65 7.00 -12.83
C ASP A 145 2.65 8.45 -12.36
N ILE A 146 2.50 8.68 -11.06
CA ILE A 146 2.48 10.02 -10.45
C ILE A 146 3.87 10.66 -10.51
N HIS A 147 4.95 9.87 -10.34
CA HIS A 147 6.33 10.34 -10.44
C HIS A 147 6.61 11.61 -9.61
N GLY A 148 6.07 11.69 -8.38
CA GLY A 148 6.26 12.82 -7.48
C GLY A 148 5.53 14.12 -7.90
N ARG A 149 4.60 14.07 -8.84
CA ARG A 149 3.82 15.23 -9.31
C ARG A 149 2.69 15.54 -8.31
N ASP A 150 3.02 16.27 -7.24
CA ASP A 150 2.10 16.62 -6.14
C ASP A 150 0.77 17.21 -6.62
N SER A 151 0.79 18.11 -7.59
CA SER A 151 -0.43 18.75 -8.11
C SER A 151 -1.37 17.77 -8.81
N ILE A 152 -0.82 16.77 -9.50
CA ILE A 152 -1.60 15.71 -10.16
C ILE A 152 -2.18 14.76 -9.09
N LEU A 153 -1.37 14.29 -8.15
CA LEU A 153 -1.86 13.44 -7.06
C LEU A 153 -3.01 14.13 -6.31
N ARG A 154 -2.85 15.41 -5.97
CA ARG A 154 -3.92 16.20 -5.33
C ARG A 154 -5.17 16.26 -6.19
N ALA A 155 -5.05 16.57 -7.48
CA ALA A 155 -6.19 16.70 -8.37
C ALA A 155 -6.98 15.39 -8.51
N LEU A 156 -6.27 14.25 -8.55
CA LEU A 156 -6.87 12.92 -8.73
C LEU A 156 -7.45 12.32 -7.45
N THR A 157 -6.97 12.72 -6.24
CA THR A 157 -7.33 12.03 -4.99
C THR A 157 -7.98 12.91 -3.92
N ALA A 158 -8.02 14.24 -4.09
CA ALA A 158 -8.51 15.16 -3.05
C ALA A 158 -9.96 14.94 -2.60
N ASP A 159 -10.77 14.28 -3.40
CA ASP A 159 -12.18 13.96 -3.11
C ASP A 159 -12.41 12.47 -2.74
N ALA A 160 -11.36 11.66 -2.62
CA ALA A 160 -11.46 10.22 -2.35
C ALA A 160 -12.32 9.92 -1.11
N THR A 161 -12.04 10.58 0.01
CA THR A 161 -12.82 10.42 1.25
C THR A 161 -14.29 10.83 1.08
N LYS A 162 -14.56 11.88 0.28
CA LYS A 162 -15.94 12.35 0.03
C LYS A 162 -16.72 11.40 -0.87
N ARG A 163 -16.04 10.66 -1.75
CA ARG A 163 -16.64 9.66 -2.63
C ARG A 163 -16.92 8.33 -1.94
N GLU A 164 -16.50 8.20 -0.67
CA GLU A 164 -16.68 6.98 0.13
C GLU A 164 -16.17 5.74 -0.60
N VAL A 165 -14.95 5.82 -1.13
CA VAL A 165 -14.28 4.65 -1.73
C VAL A 165 -13.73 3.75 -0.64
N ASP A 166 -13.77 2.44 -0.88
CA ASP A 166 -13.28 1.43 0.05
C ASP A 166 -11.75 1.44 0.12
N PHE A 167 -11.08 1.81 -0.98
CA PHE A 167 -9.62 2.00 -1.04
C PHE A 167 -9.19 2.88 -2.22
N VAL A 168 -7.96 3.37 -2.15
CA VAL A 168 -7.25 3.97 -3.28
C VAL A 168 -6.11 3.04 -3.68
N ALA A 169 -6.09 2.61 -4.95
CA ALA A 169 -5.00 1.80 -5.49
C ALA A 169 -3.92 2.71 -6.11
N PHE A 170 -2.70 2.58 -5.61
CA PHE A 170 -1.49 3.12 -6.24
C PHE A 170 -0.94 2.04 -7.17
N ASN A 171 -1.25 2.17 -8.46
CA ASN A 171 -0.92 1.13 -9.44
C ASN A 171 0.44 1.37 -10.09
N GLY A 172 1.47 1.58 -9.25
CA GLY A 172 2.88 1.70 -9.63
C GLY A 172 3.32 3.12 -9.99
N ASP A 173 4.62 3.32 -9.94
CA ASP A 173 5.36 4.51 -10.37
C ASP A 173 4.88 5.80 -9.68
N MET A 174 4.62 5.72 -8.38
CA MET A 174 4.25 6.89 -7.58
C MET A 174 5.43 7.86 -7.42
N SER A 175 6.65 7.33 -7.47
CA SER A 175 7.91 8.07 -7.47
C SER A 175 8.78 7.62 -8.64
N SER A 176 9.63 8.50 -9.18
CA SER A 176 10.56 8.12 -10.26
C SER A 176 11.76 7.31 -9.77
N LEU A 177 12.03 7.34 -8.46
CA LEU A 177 13.15 6.65 -7.82
C LEU A 177 12.91 6.60 -6.31
N MET A 178 13.09 5.46 -5.68
CA MET A 178 13.07 5.33 -4.22
C MET A 178 14.46 5.64 -3.64
N SER A 179 14.86 6.89 -3.57
CA SER A 179 16.21 7.28 -3.13
C SER A 179 16.35 7.39 -1.61
N SER A 180 15.33 7.90 -0.92
CA SER A 180 15.29 8.05 0.55
C SER A 180 13.86 8.14 1.06
N MET A 181 13.68 7.94 2.36
CA MET A 181 12.38 8.10 3.03
C MET A 181 11.85 9.54 2.94
N GLU A 182 12.73 10.53 3.04
CA GLU A 182 12.36 11.95 2.91
C GLU A 182 11.84 12.29 1.51
N GLN A 183 12.47 11.70 0.49
CA GLN A 183 12.04 11.89 -0.88
C GLN A 183 10.65 11.28 -1.09
N LEU A 184 10.38 10.05 -0.62
CA LEU A 184 9.08 9.40 -0.75
C LEU A 184 7.98 10.15 0.02
N GLN A 185 8.30 10.68 1.20
CA GLN A 185 7.38 11.56 1.94
C GLN A 185 7.00 12.79 1.12
N LYS A 186 7.96 13.42 0.46
CA LYS A 186 7.75 14.61 -0.37
C LYS A 186 7.00 14.29 -1.66
N ASP A 187 7.32 13.17 -2.30
CA ASP A 187 6.79 12.82 -3.61
C ASP A 187 5.29 12.46 -3.57
N TYR A 188 4.87 11.68 -2.56
CA TYR A 188 3.47 11.23 -2.52
C TYR A 188 2.94 10.86 -1.12
N LEU A 189 3.75 10.31 -0.20
CA LEU A 189 3.22 9.84 1.08
C LEU A 189 2.64 10.95 1.93
N GLY A 190 3.37 12.07 2.08
CA GLY A 190 2.90 13.21 2.87
C GLY A 190 1.60 13.79 2.33
N ARG A 191 1.46 13.88 1.00
CA ARG A 191 0.25 14.34 0.35
C ARG A 191 -0.91 13.36 0.54
N SER A 192 -0.66 12.07 0.42
CA SER A 192 -1.68 11.05 0.62
C SER A 192 -2.23 11.06 2.05
N VAL A 193 -1.34 11.20 3.04
CA VAL A 193 -1.71 11.35 4.46
C VAL A 193 -2.58 12.58 4.68
N GLU A 194 -2.24 13.71 4.06
CA GLU A 194 -3.01 14.95 4.17
C GLU A 194 -4.41 14.84 3.57
N LEU A 195 -4.59 14.05 2.51
CA LEU A 195 -5.82 13.99 1.74
C LEU A 195 -6.76 12.85 2.14
N PHE A 196 -6.25 11.62 2.37
CA PHE A 196 -7.12 10.45 2.55
C PHE A 196 -6.49 9.28 3.31
N ALA A 197 -5.17 9.08 3.24
CA ALA A 197 -4.54 7.81 3.63
C ALA A 197 -4.61 7.46 5.11
N THR A 198 -5.03 8.41 5.96
CA THR A 198 -5.34 8.16 7.37
C THR A 198 -6.62 7.35 7.56
N ASP A 199 -7.60 7.50 6.67
CA ASP A 199 -8.97 6.99 6.85
C ASP A 199 -9.36 6.01 5.72
N THR A 200 -8.81 6.21 4.53
CA THR A 200 -9.02 5.34 3.36
C THR A 200 -7.75 4.55 3.08
N PRO A 201 -7.79 3.20 3.10
CA PRO A 201 -6.60 2.38 2.90
C PRO A 201 -6.01 2.51 1.49
N ILE A 202 -4.68 2.38 1.42
CA ILE A 202 -3.95 2.30 0.17
C ILE A 202 -3.75 0.81 -0.18
N VAL A 203 -4.14 0.43 -1.38
CA VAL A 203 -3.72 -0.81 -2.04
C VAL A 203 -2.53 -0.48 -2.93
N VAL A 204 -1.38 -1.10 -2.68
CA VAL A 204 -0.16 -0.76 -3.40
C VAL A 204 0.21 -1.87 -4.36
N VAL A 205 0.42 -1.48 -5.61
CA VAL A 205 0.99 -2.28 -6.69
C VAL A 205 2.38 -1.71 -6.98
N ARG A 206 3.41 -2.52 -6.94
CA ARG A 206 4.76 -2.07 -7.23
C ARG A 206 4.94 -1.86 -8.73
N GLY A 207 5.34 -0.65 -9.13
CA GLY A 207 5.80 -0.36 -10.48
C GLY A 207 7.30 -0.68 -10.66
N ASN A 208 7.79 -0.51 -11.87
CA ASN A 208 9.21 -0.73 -12.14
C ASN A 208 10.10 0.36 -11.53
N HIS A 209 9.60 1.57 -11.33
CA HIS A 209 10.35 2.64 -10.66
C HIS A 209 10.50 2.42 -9.15
N GLU A 210 9.59 1.72 -8.49
CA GLU A 210 9.72 1.35 -7.07
C GLU A 210 10.78 0.27 -6.83
N THR A 211 11.35 -0.32 -7.87
CA THR A 211 12.49 -1.26 -7.75
C THR A 211 13.84 -0.55 -7.69
N ARG A 212 13.86 0.73 -8.02
CA ARG A 212 15.09 1.54 -8.24
C ARG A 212 15.39 2.42 -7.03
N GLY A 213 16.68 2.60 -6.73
CA GLY A 213 17.17 3.47 -5.66
C GLY A 213 17.43 2.76 -4.34
N ALA A 214 18.17 3.44 -3.45
CA ALA A 214 18.65 2.84 -2.22
C ALA A 214 17.55 2.47 -1.22
N ALA A 215 16.41 3.17 -1.25
CA ALA A 215 15.27 2.90 -0.38
C ALA A 215 14.28 1.87 -1.00
N SER A 216 14.53 1.32 -2.19
CA SER A 216 13.66 0.30 -2.79
C SER A 216 13.56 -0.97 -1.94
N VAL A 217 14.58 -1.28 -1.16
CA VAL A 217 14.60 -2.41 -0.22
C VAL A 217 13.64 -2.23 0.95
N GLU A 218 13.22 -0.98 1.23
CA GLU A 218 12.25 -0.65 2.28
C GLU A 218 10.79 -0.74 1.81
N PHE A 219 10.55 -1.10 0.54
CA PHE A 219 9.20 -1.11 -0.03
C PHE A 219 8.22 -1.92 0.82
N MET A 220 8.60 -3.12 1.27
CA MET A 220 7.75 -3.98 2.08
C MET A 220 7.57 -3.49 3.53
N ASN A 221 8.47 -2.65 4.04
CA ASN A 221 8.32 -2.00 5.34
C ASN A 221 7.38 -0.79 5.28
N LEU A 222 7.37 -0.08 4.13
CA LEU A 222 6.44 1.02 3.85
C LEU A 222 5.02 0.54 3.53
N PHE A 223 4.93 -0.59 2.84
CA PHE A 223 3.69 -1.16 2.32
C PHE A 223 3.60 -2.66 2.64
N PRO A 224 3.53 -3.01 3.93
CA PRO A 224 3.41 -4.40 4.34
C PRO A 224 2.12 -5.02 3.79
N THR A 225 2.25 -6.23 3.27
CA THR A 225 1.17 -7.04 2.75
C THR A 225 0.94 -8.27 3.61
N THR A 226 -0.18 -8.94 3.44
CA THR A 226 -0.49 -10.20 4.16
C THR A 226 0.46 -11.35 3.80
N THR A 227 1.09 -11.29 2.64
CA THR A 227 2.05 -12.32 2.17
C THR A 227 3.50 -12.00 2.51
N GLY A 228 3.81 -10.77 2.94
CA GLY A 228 5.19 -10.27 3.07
C GLY A 228 5.91 -10.14 1.73
N LYS A 229 5.18 -10.08 0.61
CA LYS A 229 5.69 -9.96 -0.76
C LYS A 229 4.96 -8.85 -1.51
N PRO A 230 5.52 -8.28 -2.59
CA PRO A 230 4.86 -7.24 -3.37
C PRO A 230 3.67 -7.76 -4.22
N TYR A 231 3.42 -9.06 -4.19
CA TYR A 231 2.27 -9.69 -4.83
C TYR A 231 1.40 -10.41 -3.79
N TYR A 232 0.10 -10.21 -3.88
CA TYR A 232 -0.86 -10.73 -2.90
C TYR A 232 -2.28 -10.74 -3.48
N MET A 233 -3.18 -11.35 -2.74
CA MET A 233 -4.63 -11.33 -3.03
C MET A 233 -5.39 -10.80 -1.83
N PHE A 234 -6.48 -10.10 -2.08
CA PHE A 234 -7.45 -9.72 -1.05
C PHE A 234 -8.87 -9.76 -1.61
N ARG A 235 -9.84 -9.71 -0.70
CA ARG A 235 -11.27 -9.69 -1.01
C ARG A 235 -11.91 -8.43 -0.49
N GLU A 236 -12.75 -7.81 -1.33
CA GLU A 236 -13.66 -6.74 -0.92
C GLU A 236 -14.95 -6.82 -1.74
N GLY A 237 -16.10 -6.75 -1.06
CA GLY A 237 -17.39 -6.95 -1.68
C GLY A 237 -17.46 -8.25 -2.49
N PRO A 238 -18.01 -8.20 -3.71
CA PRO A 238 -18.12 -9.38 -4.57
C PRO A 238 -16.78 -9.79 -5.22
N ALA A 239 -15.71 -9.02 -5.08
CA ALA A 239 -14.49 -9.17 -5.87
C ALA A 239 -13.32 -9.83 -5.11
N ALA A 240 -12.54 -10.64 -5.85
CA ALA A 240 -11.17 -10.98 -5.53
C ALA A 240 -10.25 -10.09 -6.37
N PHE A 241 -9.27 -9.51 -5.72
CA PHE A 241 -8.26 -8.66 -6.32
C PHE A 241 -6.91 -9.36 -6.26
N LEU A 242 -6.32 -9.60 -7.42
CA LEU A 242 -4.94 -10.06 -7.54
C LEU A 242 -4.05 -8.84 -7.76
N VAL A 243 -3.13 -8.61 -6.86
CA VAL A 243 -2.05 -7.62 -7.02
C VAL A 243 -0.81 -8.37 -7.44
N LEU A 244 -0.35 -8.08 -8.65
CA LEU A 244 0.82 -8.71 -9.25
C LEU A 244 1.96 -7.71 -9.35
N ASP A 245 3.19 -8.23 -9.32
CA ASP A 245 4.41 -7.45 -9.39
C ASP A 245 5.08 -7.59 -10.75
N CYS A 246 5.23 -6.50 -11.45
CA CYS A 246 5.88 -6.51 -12.76
C CYS A 246 7.41 -6.72 -12.69
N GLY A 247 8.05 -6.45 -11.55
CA GLY A 247 9.50 -6.28 -11.50
C GLY A 247 9.95 -5.11 -12.37
N GLU A 248 11.01 -5.29 -13.16
CA GLU A 248 11.54 -4.30 -14.09
C GLU A 248 11.15 -4.60 -15.53
N ASP A 249 11.21 -3.58 -16.37
CA ASP A 249 10.82 -3.63 -17.77
C ASP A 249 11.93 -4.18 -18.72
N LYS A 250 13.21 -4.07 -18.35
CA LYS A 250 14.37 -4.55 -19.11
C LYS A 250 14.84 -5.92 -18.61
N PRO A 251 15.68 -6.63 -19.41
CA PRO A 251 16.27 -7.89 -18.96
C PRO A 251 17.25 -7.69 -17.80
N ASP A 252 17.39 -8.71 -16.93
CA ASP A 252 18.29 -8.67 -15.78
C ASP A 252 19.75 -8.33 -16.12
N SER A 253 20.17 -8.58 -17.37
CA SER A 253 21.50 -8.24 -17.87
C SER A 253 21.69 -6.78 -18.31
N ASP A 254 20.63 -5.96 -18.22
CA ASP A 254 20.73 -4.55 -18.62
C ASP A 254 21.72 -3.80 -17.74
N ILE A 255 22.53 -2.93 -18.39
CA ILE A 255 23.57 -2.17 -17.71
C ILE A 255 23.02 -1.21 -16.64
N GLU A 256 21.78 -0.76 -16.78
CA GLU A 256 21.12 0.13 -15.82
C GLU A 256 20.96 -0.51 -14.44
N TYR A 257 20.90 -1.84 -14.36
CA TYR A 257 20.74 -2.54 -13.09
C TYR A 257 22.06 -2.88 -12.40
N GLY A 258 23.20 -2.63 -13.04
CA GLY A 258 24.52 -2.83 -12.43
C GLY A 258 24.79 -4.26 -11.95
N GLY A 259 24.09 -5.27 -12.49
CA GLY A 259 24.18 -6.66 -12.06
C GLY A 259 23.40 -7.00 -10.77
N LEU A 260 22.52 -6.11 -10.31
CA LEU A 260 21.70 -6.32 -9.09
C LEU A 260 20.33 -6.95 -9.40
N ALA A 261 19.90 -6.96 -10.66
CA ALA A 261 18.59 -7.48 -11.07
C ALA A 261 18.53 -9.01 -10.97
N ALA A 262 17.37 -9.51 -10.54
CA ALA A 262 16.99 -10.92 -10.54
C ALA A 262 15.45 -11.05 -10.76
N TYR A 263 14.90 -10.18 -11.62
CA TYR A 263 13.46 -10.04 -11.81
C TYR A 263 12.87 -11.20 -12.61
N ASP A 264 13.61 -11.83 -13.50
CA ASP A 264 13.12 -13.00 -14.22
C ASP A 264 12.84 -14.17 -13.26
N ALA A 265 13.78 -14.47 -12.38
CA ALA A 265 13.59 -15.49 -11.35
C ALA A 265 12.51 -15.08 -10.32
N HIS A 266 12.33 -13.79 -10.10
CA HIS A 266 11.26 -13.27 -9.23
C HIS A 266 9.88 -13.50 -9.84
N ARG A 267 9.67 -13.19 -11.13
CA ARG A 267 8.42 -13.45 -11.87
C ARG A 267 8.08 -14.95 -11.94
N GLU A 268 9.09 -15.83 -12.08
CA GLU A 268 8.85 -17.27 -12.06
C GLU A 268 8.34 -17.76 -10.70
N ARG A 269 8.90 -17.25 -9.59
CA ARG A 269 8.39 -17.54 -8.23
C ARG A 269 6.99 -16.97 -8.01
N GLU A 270 6.71 -15.80 -8.53
CA GLU A 270 5.39 -15.20 -8.49
C GLU A 270 4.37 -16.00 -9.31
N ALA A 271 4.73 -16.47 -10.52
CA ALA A 271 3.87 -17.33 -11.33
C ALA A 271 3.50 -18.64 -10.62
N GLU A 272 4.42 -19.20 -9.82
CA GLU A 272 4.12 -20.37 -9.00
C GLU A 272 3.14 -20.03 -7.86
N TRP A 273 3.35 -18.91 -7.17
CA TRP A 273 2.40 -18.41 -6.17
C TRP A 273 1.03 -18.12 -6.80
N LEU A 274 1.00 -17.48 -7.97
CA LEU A 274 -0.24 -17.18 -8.69
C LEU A 274 -1.00 -18.45 -9.00
N ARG A 275 -0.33 -19.49 -9.55
CA ARG A 275 -0.94 -20.80 -9.85
C ARG A 275 -1.63 -21.40 -8.62
N GLN A 276 -0.98 -21.33 -7.45
CA GLN A 276 -1.54 -21.83 -6.19
C GLN A 276 -2.72 -20.98 -5.71
N THR A 277 -2.60 -19.66 -5.79
CA THR A 277 -3.63 -18.70 -5.37
C THR A 277 -4.90 -18.86 -6.20
N LEU A 278 -4.78 -19.05 -7.51
CA LEU A 278 -5.93 -19.25 -8.42
C LEU A 278 -6.70 -20.53 -8.13
N GLN A 279 -6.12 -21.51 -7.42
CA GLN A 279 -6.79 -22.73 -6.97
C GLN A 279 -7.47 -22.59 -5.60
N SER A 280 -7.22 -21.51 -4.86
CA SER A 280 -7.79 -21.32 -3.52
C SER A 280 -9.30 -21.13 -3.57
N ASP A 281 -10.00 -21.60 -2.54
CA ASP A 281 -11.44 -21.38 -2.39
C ASP A 281 -11.75 -19.87 -2.26
N GLU A 282 -10.86 -19.11 -1.65
CA GLU A 282 -10.99 -17.68 -1.50
C GLU A 282 -11.04 -16.96 -2.86
N PHE A 283 -10.19 -17.32 -3.81
CA PHE A 283 -10.21 -16.79 -5.16
C PHE A 283 -11.43 -17.31 -5.94
N ARG A 284 -11.66 -18.63 -5.91
CA ARG A 284 -12.67 -19.31 -6.73
C ARG A 284 -14.10 -18.91 -6.37
N SER A 285 -14.37 -18.63 -5.09
CA SER A 285 -15.70 -18.22 -4.60
C SER A 285 -16.05 -16.77 -4.95
N ALA A 286 -15.09 -15.96 -5.44
CA ALA A 286 -15.35 -14.60 -5.86
C ALA A 286 -16.26 -14.54 -7.08
N ALA A 287 -17.29 -13.69 -7.04
CA ALA A 287 -18.12 -13.42 -8.18
C ALA A 287 -17.39 -12.65 -9.28
N VAL A 288 -16.45 -11.79 -8.88
CA VAL A 288 -15.67 -10.93 -9.77
C VAL A 288 -14.17 -11.12 -9.50
N ARG A 289 -13.34 -11.06 -10.55
CA ARG A 289 -11.89 -11.26 -10.47
C ARG A 289 -11.16 -10.15 -11.19
N ILE A 290 -10.47 -9.30 -10.44
CA ILE A 290 -9.78 -8.12 -10.95
C ILE A 290 -8.28 -8.28 -10.72
N VAL A 291 -7.47 -7.89 -11.69
CA VAL A 291 -6.01 -7.90 -11.61
C VAL A 291 -5.51 -6.46 -11.63
N PHE A 292 -4.63 -6.13 -10.70
CA PHE A 292 -3.75 -4.98 -10.75
C PHE A 292 -2.36 -5.43 -11.15
N LEU A 293 -1.82 -4.83 -12.20
CA LEU A 293 -0.47 -5.06 -12.67
C LEU A 293 0.03 -3.80 -13.38
N HIS A 294 1.10 -3.19 -12.88
CA HIS A 294 1.57 -1.91 -13.39
C HIS A 294 1.95 -1.97 -14.88
N VAL A 295 2.87 -2.85 -15.25
CA VAL A 295 3.32 -3.03 -16.64
C VAL A 295 2.33 -3.93 -17.39
N PRO A 296 1.66 -3.45 -18.46
CA PRO A 296 0.75 -4.28 -19.23
C PRO A 296 1.49 -5.37 -20.01
N PRO A 297 0.86 -6.54 -20.24
CA PRO A 297 1.43 -7.60 -21.08
C PRO A 297 1.42 -7.19 -22.57
N GLU A 298 2.55 -7.35 -23.24
CA GLU A 298 2.73 -7.07 -24.67
C GLU A 298 3.70 -8.08 -25.30
N SER A 299 3.34 -8.66 -26.45
CA SER A 299 4.15 -9.67 -27.14
C SER A 299 5.39 -9.07 -27.83
N ASP A 300 5.31 -7.84 -28.26
CA ASP A 300 6.36 -7.05 -28.93
C ASP A 300 6.89 -5.89 -28.08
N GLY A 301 6.44 -5.83 -26.81
CA GLY A 301 6.90 -4.85 -25.83
C GLY A 301 8.32 -5.15 -25.29
N TRP A 302 8.66 -4.47 -24.23
CA TRP A 302 9.93 -4.66 -23.52
C TRP A 302 9.99 -6.03 -22.86
N HIS A 303 11.17 -6.41 -22.38
CA HIS A 303 11.40 -7.75 -21.81
C HIS A 303 10.40 -8.10 -20.70
N GLY A 304 10.18 -7.17 -19.75
CA GLY A 304 9.22 -7.37 -18.64
C GLY A 304 7.80 -7.66 -19.12
N SER A 305 7.29 -6.89 -20.10
CA SER A 305 5.96 -7.11 -20.69
C SER A 305 5.85 -8.48 -21.35
N ARG A 306 6.91 -8.93 -22.06
CA ARG A 306 6.95 -10.27 -22.71
C ARG A 306 6.97 -11.39 -21.68
N GLU A 307 7.73 -11.24 -20.59
CA GLU A 307 7.76 -12.24 -19.51
C GLU A 307 6.42 -12.32 -18.78
N ILE A 308 5.76 -11.21 -18.54
CA ILE A 308 4.38 -11.16 -18.02
C ILE A 308 3.41 -11.88 -18.96
N MET A 309 3.52 -11.62 -20.27
CA MET A 309 2.72 -12.32 -21.29
C MET A 309 2.96 -13.83 -21.24
N ARG A 310 4.19 -14.26 -21.11
CA ARG A 310 4.58 -15.68 -21.08
C ARG A 310 4.14 -16.40 -19.82
N LEU A 311 4.29 -15.76 -18.65
CA LEU A 311 4.14 -16.40 -17.34
C LEU A 311 2.75 -16.23 -16.74
N PHE A 312 2.16 -15.02 -16.84
CA PHE A 312 0.93 -14.70 -16.10
C PHE A 312 -0.32 -14.80 -16.97
N VAL A 313 -0.29 -14.32 -18.21
CA VAL A 313 -1.51 -14.28 -19.05
C VAL A 313 -2.16 -15.63 -19.24
N PRO A 314 -1.44 -16.75 -19.51
CA PRO A 314 -2.08 -18.05 -19.62
C PRO A 314 -2.79 -18.50 -18.34
N LEU A 315 -2.23 -18.22 -17.16
CA LEU A 315 -2.82 -18.54 -15.86
C LEU A 315 -4.08 -17.71 -15.61
N LEU A 316 -4.04 -16.42 -15.95
CA LEU A 316 -5.15 -15.50 -15.78
C LEU A 316 -6.30 -15.80 -16.74
N ASN A 317 -6.01 -16.21 -17.98
CA ASN A 317 -7.00 -16.70 -18.95
C ASN A 317 -7.74 -17.93 -18.40
N GLU A 318 -7.00 -18.95 -17.96
CA GLU A 318 -7.59 -20.16 -17.37
C GLU A 318 -8.42 -19.85 -16.11
N ALA A 319 -7.97 -18.89 -15.33
CA ALA A 319 -8.67 -18.46 -14.11
C ALA A 319 -9.96 -17.68 -14.38
N GLY A 320 -10.20 -17.23 -15.60
CA GLY A 320 -11.38 -16.44 -15.97
C GLY A 320 -11.38 -15.07 -15.25
N VAL A 321 -10.30 -14.31 -15.38
CA VAL A 321 -10.21 -12.92 -14.91
C VAL A 321 -11.24 -12.07 -15.69
N ASP A 322 -11.83 -11.07 -15.03
CA ASP A 322 -12.82 -10.19 -15.66
C ASP A 322 -12.20 -8.94 -16.29
N VAL A 323 -11.18 -8.37 -15.62
CA VAL A 323 -10.45 -7.18 -16.11
C VAL A 323 -9.08 -7.09 -15.47
N MET A 324 -8.10 -6.58 -16.22
CA MET A 324 -6.81 -6.13 -15.70
C MET A 324 -6.71 -4.60 -15.78
N LEU A 325 -6.20 -3.97 -14.72
CA LEU A 325 -5.94 -2.53 -14.65
C LEU A 325 -4.43 -2.32 -14.58
N SER A 326 -3.91 -1.56 -15.55
CA SER A 326 -2.47 -1.30 -15.73
C SER A 326 -2.16 0.19 -15.85
N GLY A 327 -0.88 0.56 -15.81
CA GLY A 327 -0.34 1.90 -16.02
C GLY A 327 0.86 1.87 -16.96
N HIS A 328 2.00 2.45 -16.55
CA HIS A 328 3.33 2.37 -17.20
C HIS A 328 3.48 3.13 -18.52
N LEU A 329 2.50 3.05 -19.41
CA LEU A 329 2.62 3.64 -20.75
C LEU A 329 2.37 5.17 -20.78
N HIS A 330 1.93 5.76 -19.67
CA HIS A 330 1.59 7.19 -19.53
C HIS A 330 0.49 7.67 -20.49
N LEU A 331 -0.25 6.75 -21.10
CA LEU A 331 -1.34 7.02 -22.02
C LEU A 331 -2.54 6.12 -21.67
N TYR A 332 -3.71 6.54 -22.08
CA TYR A 332 -4.90 5.72 -21.99
C TYR A 332 -4.96 4.73 -23.16
N ASP A 333 -5.22 3.45 -22.87
CA ASP A 333 -5.51 2.42 -23.86
C ASP A 333 -6.53 1.42 -23.29
N PHE A 334 -7.36 0.86 -24.17
CA PHE A 334 -8.30 -0.19 -23.79
C PHE A 334 -8.16 -1.35 -24.76
N ILE A 335 -7.55 -2.41 -24.30
CA ILE A 335 -7.20 -3.61 -25.05
C ILE A 335 -8.35 -4.60 -24.89
N GLU A 336 -9.01 -4.90 -25.99
CA GLU A 336 -10.14 -5.82 -26.01
C GLU A 336 -9.72 -7.28 -25.77
N ARG A 337 -10.68 -8.12 -25.42
CA ARG A 337 -10.46 -9.57 -25.31
C ARG A 337 -9.94 -10.15 -26.63
N GLY A 338 -8.89 -10.95 -26.55
CA GLY A 338 -8.29 -11.65 -27.69
C GLY A 338 -7.32 -10.80 -28.51
N GLU A 339 -7.22 -9.50 -28.27
CA GLU A 339 -6.39 -8.60 -29.05
C GLU A 339 -4.90 -8.87 -28.88
N ARG A 340 -4.47 -9.23 -27.66
CA ARG A 340 -3.08 -9.54 -27.33
C ARG A 340 -2.94 -10.92 -26.68
N GLY A 341 -3.83 -11.88 -27.00
CA GLY A 341 -3.83 -13.22 -26.38
C GLY A 341 -4.43 -13.28 -24.97
N ASN A 342 -5.06 -12.20 -24.53
CA ASN A 342 -5.79 -12.05 -23.29
C ASN A 342 -7.26 -12.44 -23.46
N ASP A 343 -7.80 -13.28 -22.57
CA ASP A 343 -9.23 -13.63 -22.54
C ASP A 343 -10.08 -12.66 -21.69
N PHE A 344 -9.52 -11.53 -21.28
CA PHE A 344 -10.13 -10.47 -20.48
C PHE A 344 -9.68 -9.09 -21.01
N PRO A 345 -10.47 -8.02 -20.87
CA PRO A 345 -10.02 -6.69 -21.25
C PRO A 345 -8.90 -6.19 -20.32
N ILE A 346 -8.00 -5.37 -20.88
CA ILE A 346 -6.94 -4.69 -20.15
C ILE A 346 -7.13 -3.19 -20.33
N LEU A 347 -7.31 -2.46 -19.24
CA LEU A 347 -7.36 -1.02 -19.25
C LEU A 347 -6.03 -0.46 -18.77
N VAL A 348 -5.33 0.23 -19.65
CA VAL A 348 -4.13 0.99 -19.33
C VAL A 348 -4.56 2.42 -19.02
N ASN A 349 -4.29 2.89 -17.80
CA ASN A 349 -4.64 4.24 -17.39
C ASN A 349 -3.50 5.22 -17.68
N SER A 350 -3.84 6.44 -18.07
CA SER A 350 -2.84 7.50 -18.26
C SER A 350 -2.29 7.99 -16.92
N ASN A 351 -1.18 8.72 -16.99
CA ASN A 351 -0.56 9.32 -15.80
C ASN A 351 -1.17 10.68 -15.39
N ASN A 352 -2.28 11.10 -16.01
CA ASN A 352 -3.00 12.34 -15.72
C ASN A 352 -4.46 12.10 -15.36
N ASP A 353 -4.89 10.85 -15.36
CA ASP A 353 -6.27 10.48 -15.12
C ASP A 353 -6.34 9.47 -13.96
N ARG A 354 -7.52 9.34 -13.37
CA ARG A 354 -7.83 8.28 -12.42
C ARG A 354 -8.91 7.37 -12.97
N LEU A 355 -8.96 6.15 -12.46
CA LEU A 355 -10.11 5.27 -12.66
C LEU A 355 -10.99 5.33 -11.41
N ASP A 356 -12.26 5.64 -11.59
CA ASP A 356 -13.29 5.44 -10.56
C ASP A 356 -14.06 4.17 -10.92
N VAL A 357 -13.98 3.16 -10.05
CA VAL A 357 -14.49 1.83 -10.33
C VAL A 357 -15.57 1.45 -9.33
N GLU A 358 -16.72 0.99 -9.83
CA GLU A 358 -17.76 0.36 -9.03
C GLU A 358 -17.95 -1.09 -9.50
N VAL A 359 -17.87 -2.02 -8.56
CA VAL A 359 -18.00 -3.46 -8.79
C VAL A 359 -19.24 -3.97 -8.09
N THR A 360 -20.07 -4.68 -8.83
CA THR A 360 -21.19 -5.49 -8.33
C THR A 360 -21.00 -6.95 -8.74
N ARG A 361 -21.83 -7.87 -8.27
CA ARG A 361 -21.72 -9.30 -8.63
C ARG A 361 -21.81 -9.60 -10.14
N SER A 362 -22.38 -8.69 -10.93
CA SER A 362 -22.63 -8.91 -12.35
C SER A 362 -21.97 -7.90 -13.27
N ARG A 363 -21.33 -6.86 -12.72
CA ARG A 363 -20.84 -5.74 -13.51
C ARG A 363 -19.65 -5.04 -12.84
N ILE A 364 -18.69 -4.62 -13.67
CA ILE A 364 -17.63 -3.69 -13.32
C ILE A 364 -17.85 -2.43 -14.18
N ALA A 365 -18.16 -1.31 -13.54
CA ALA A 365 -18.26 0.00 -14.20
C ALA A 365 -16.96 0.78 -13.92
N ILE A 366 -16.34 1.33 -14.97
CA ILE A 366 -15.08 2.04 -14.90
C ILE A 366 -15.25 3.39 -15.59
N ASP A 367 -15.17 4.47 -14.82
CA ASP A 367 -15.08 5.83 -15.33
C ASP A 367 -13.62 6.28 -15.34
N VAL A 368 -13.10 6.70 -16.48
CA VAL A 368 -11.79 7.37 -16.59
C VAL A 368 -12.03 8.86 -16.40
N VAL A 369 -11.41 9.44 -15.38
CA VAL A 369 -11.69 10.82 -14.93
C VAL A 369 -10.41 11.63 -14.99
N ASP A 370 -10.43 12.74 -15.71
CA ASP A 370 -9.28 13.65 -15.83
C ASP A 370 -9.02 14.45 -14.54
N ALA A 371 -7.88 15.15 -14.49
CA ALA A 371 -7.49 15.98 -13.37
C ALA A 371 -8.45 17.16 -13.08
N ALA A 372 -9.36 17.50 -14.01
CA ALA A 372 -10.43 18.49 -13.80
C ALA A 372 -11.70 17.87 -13.21
N GLY A 373 -11.73 16.54 -12.99
CA GLY A 373 -12.88 15.81 -12.48
C GLY A 373 -13.93 15.45 -13.53
N LYS A 374 -13.58 15.56 -14.83
CA LYS A 374 -14.48 15.22 -15.92
C LYS A 374 -14.29 13.78 -16.34
N VAL A 375 -15.38 13.03 -16.47
CA VAL A 375 -15.36 11.68 -17.06
C VAL A 375 -15.08 11.82 -18.57
N ILE A 376 -13.97 11.22 -19.02
CA ILE A 376 -13.51 11.26 -20.42
C ILE A 376 -13.76 9.95 -21.16
N HIS A 377 -13.76 8.80 -20.46
CA HIS A 377 -14.16 7.49 -21.01
C HIS A 377 -15.00 6.74 -20.00
N ARG A 378 -15.81 5.82 -20.50
CA ARG A 378 -16.62 4.90 -19.69
C ARG A 378 -16.55 3.49 -20.26
N HIS A 379 -16.32 2.53 -19.38
CA HIS A 379 -16.35 1.11 -19.71
C HIS A 379 -17.28 0.36 -18.78
N GLU A 380 -17.89 -0.66 -19.32
CA GLU A 380 -18.68 -1.60 -18.55
C GLU A 380 -18.28 -3.02 -18.94
N VAL A 381 -17.81 -3.78 -17.96
CA VAL A 381 -17.47 -5.19 -18.14
C VAL A 381 -18.53 -6.03 -17.48
N SER A 382 -19.26 -6.81 -18.26
CA SER A 382 -20.25 -7.76 -17.76
C SER A 382 -19.55 -9.01 -17.23
N VAL A 383 -19.89 -9.41 -16.02
CA VAL A 383 -19.40 -10.65 -15.39
C VAL A 383 -20.32 -11.80 -15.78
N GLN A 384 -19.74 -12.82 -16.39
CA GLN A 384 -20.49 -14.01 -16.88
C GLN A 384 -20.02 -15.23 -16.08
N ARG A 385 -20.68 -15.52 -14.94
CA ARG A 385 -20.45 -16.73 -14.14
C ARG A 385 -21.73 -17.29 -13.58
#